data_7c3cd4496dee3cba9c8d5728f2cda6a6
#
_entry.id   7c3cd4496dee3cba9c8d5728f2cda6a6
#
_cell.length_a   1.000
_cell.length_b   1.000
_cell.length_c   1.000
_cell.angle_alpha   90.00
_cell.angle_beta   90.00
_cell.angle_gamma   90.00
#
_symmetry.space_group_name_H-M   'P 1'
#
loop_
_entity.id
_entity.type
_entity.pdbx_description
1 polymer ?
#
loop_
_entity_poly.entity_id
_entity_poly.type
_entity_poly.pdbx_seq_one_letter_code
_entity_poly.pdbx_strand_id
1 'polypeptide(L)'
;MESVPFAVNVGNLSRGQRGRMPGWRLWSLILVFVGGMSYASCSSVLDGTKHGEGFLAVPAPLAVGELIRVKKVYDGDSIELEDGRRIRYLGVNAPEFQEPFYLKAKRLNESLVLGREVRLEFDQERADRYDRILAYVYVGDQMVNAKLIQQGMAHAFFIGSSRRHNALLLRLQAEAKQRKVGIWSARGGVRELKITSVHPADPDKPDAYASYVRIANLSDGTIRLSRYVLSNEGGQRYHFPSVSLEPGYTVIVAGKEGAAGSDSAGQMVVHWPVQDSVWDPTEDTAFLMDPSGSLVDMFHYKGRRVTRSPTRSRPRAP
;
A
#
# COMPACT_ATOMS: atom_id res chain seq x y z
N MET A 1 8.61 -7.70 60.16
CA MET A 1 9.35 -6.49 60.46
C MET A 1 9.65 -5.86 59.10
N GLU A 2 9.14 -4.76 58.67
CA GLU A 2 8.15 -3.78 59.15
C GLU A 2 7.49 -3.17 57.92
N SER A 3 6.21 -3.02 57.98
CA SER A 3 5.39 -2.32 57.02
C SER A 3 5.44 -0.81 57.28
N VAL A 4 5.53 0.01 56.26
CA VAL A 4 5.21 1.44 56.34
C VAL A 4 4.25 1.82 55.20
N PRO A 5 3.09 2.39 55.53
CA PRO A 5 2.12 2.87 54.55
C PRO A 5 2.37 4.36 54.27
N PHE A 6 2.22 4.80 53.00
CA PHE A 6 2.11 6.23 52.72
C PHE A 6 0.68 6.63 52.39
N ALA A 7 0.25 7.60 53.13
CA ALA A 7 -1.08 8.12 53.20
C ALA A 7 -1.39 9.09 52.03
N VAL A 8 -2.65 9.05 51.62
CA VAL A 8 -3.35 9.98 50.76
C VAL A 8 -3.46 11.35 51.42
N ASN A 9 -3.14 12.41 50.71
CA ASN A 9 -3.47 13.78 51.14
C ASN A 9 -4.51 14.37 50.17
N VAL A 10 -5.73 14.53 50.69
CA VAL A 10 -6.85 15.21 50.06
C VAL A 10 -6.86 16.65 50.56
N GLY A 11 -6.51 17.58 49.66
CA GLY A 11 -6.63 19.01 49.91
C GLY A 11 -7.88 19.58 49.29
N ASN A 12 -8.76 20.02 50.16
CA ASN A 12 -10.09 20.59 49.93
C ASN A 12 -10.01 22.14 49.76
N LEU A 13 -11.08 22.73 49.17
CA LEU A 13 -11.52 24.13 49.23
C LEU A 13 -10.99 25.01 48.06
N SER A 14 -11.82 25.83 47.40
CA SER A 14 -12.98 26.60 47.88
C SER A 14 -13.85 27.16 46.74
N ARG A 15 -15.10 27.34 47.10
CA ARG A 15 -16.17 28.07 46.41
C ARG A 15 -15.81 29.50 45.95
N GLY A 16 -16.49 29.92 44.85
CA GLY A 16 -16.91 31.31 44.67
C GLY A 16 -16.82 31.81 43.25
N GLN A 17 -17.79 31.87 42.45
CA GLN A 17 -18.68 33.03 42.26
C GLN A 17 -19.62 32.82 41.08
N ARG A 18 -20.88 33.10 41.30
CA ARG A 18 -21.94 33.17 40.30
C ARG A 18 -21.80 34.48 39.50
N GLY A 19 -21.78 34.40 38.21
CA GLY A 19 -21.93 35.54 37.30
C GLY A 19 -23.11 35.27 36.36
N ARG A 20 -24.10 36.13 36.45
CA ARG A 20 -25.39 36.12 35.76
C ARG A 20 -25.23 36.24 34.24
N MET A 21 -26.12 35.50 33.54
CA MET A 21 -26.48 35.81 32.15
C MET A 21 -27.26 37.13 32.04
N PRO A 22 -27.29 37.75 30.87
CA PRO A 22 -28.56 38.18 30.32
C PRO A 22 -28.83 37.55 28.96
N GLY A 23 -30.03 37.05 28.83
CA GLY A 23 -30.60 36.59 27.61
C GLY A 23 -30.97 37.72 26.67
N TRP A 24 -30.98 37.42 25.41
CA TRP A 24 -31.79 38.13 24.43
C TRP A 24 -32.47 37.13 23.51
N ARG A 25 -33.74 37.35 23.40
CA ARG A 25 -34.76 36.58 22.69
C ARG A 25 -34.83 37.04 21.24
N LEU A 26 -35.25 36.05 20.38
CA LEU A 26 -36.17 36.18 19.22
C LEU A 26 -35.71 37.01 18.03
N TRP A 27 -35.70 36.38 16.84
CA TRP A 27 -36.87 36.43 15.93
C TRP A 27 -36.64 35.55 14.72
N SER A 28 -37.67 34.75 14.44
CA SER A 28 -37.86 33.94 13.23
C SER A 28 -37.97 34.84 12.00
N LEU A 29 -37.45 34.36 10.88
CA LEU A 29 -38.01 34.71 9.57
C LEU A 29 -37.75 33.56 8.60
N ILE A 30 -38.80 32.82 8.34
CA ILE A 30 -38.94 31.90 7.22
C ILE A 30 -39.05 32.71 5.95
N LEU A 31 -38.23 32.49 4.96
CA LEU A 31 -38.45 32.94 3.60
C LEU A 31 -38.29 31.73 2.67
N VAL A 32 -39.46 31.16 2.34
CA VAL A 32 -39.63 30.21 1.24
C VAL A 32 -39.51 30.99 -0.06
N PHE A 33 -38.51 30.70 -0.86
CA PHE A 33 -38.47 31.12 -2.26
C PHE A 33 -38.63 29.88 -3.14
N VAL A 34 -39.86 29.71 -3.61
CA VAL A 34 -40.18 28.85 -4.74
C VAL A 34 -39.86 29.68 -5.99
N GLY A 35 -38.82 29.31 -6.71
CA GLY A 35 -38.47 29.88 -8.01
C GLY A 35 -38.27 28.74 -8.99
N GLY A 36 -39.33 28.45 -9.76
CA GLY A 36 -39.26 27.55 -10.91
C GLY A 36 -38.34 28.14 -11.96
N MET A 37 -37.43 27.34 -12.47
CA MET A 37 -36.68 27.65 -13.69
C MET A 37 -36.95 26.55 -14.71
N SER A 38 -37.68 26.95 -15.73
CA SER A 38 -37.99 26.19 -16.94
C SER A 38 -36.69 25.82 -17.67
N TYR A 39 -36.55 24.56 -17.98
CA TYR A 39 -35.54 24.09 -18.94
C TYR A 39 -36.02 24.38 -20.35
N ALA A 40 -35.40 25.35 -20.98
CA ALA A 40 -35.53 25.57 -22.41
C ALA A 40 -34.62 24.57 -23.15
N SER A 41 -35.22 23.66 -23.89
CA SER A 41 -34.55 22.83 -24.88
C SER A 41 -33.94 23.72 -25.95
N CYS A 42 -32.64 23.67 -26.13
CA CYS A 42 -32.01 24.18 -27.33
C CYS A 42 -31.43 23.01 -28.12
N SER A 43 -32.20 22.56 -29.11
CA SER A 43 -31.73 21.67 -30.16
C SER A 43 -30.93 22.49 -31.15
N SER A 44 -29.63 22.33 -31.22
CA SER A 44 -28.84 22.74 -32.38
C SER A 44 -28.18 21.50 -32.99
N VAL A 45 -28.75 21.08 -34.11
CA VAL A 45 -28.14 20.19 -35.09
C VAL A 45 -26.90 20.89 -35.65
N LEU A 46 -25.72 20.28 -35.50
CA LEU A 46 -24.58 20.53 -36.38
C LEU A 46 -23.99 19.19 -36.80
N ASP A 47 -24.06 19.04 -38.11
CA ASP A 47 -23.57 17.97 -38.95
C ASP A 47 -22.02 17.87 -38.94
N GLY A 48 -21.58 16.65 -38.99
CA GLY A 48 -20.40 16.12 -39.65
C GLY A 48 -19.03 16.69 -39.40
N THR A 49 -18.14 15.90 -38.76
CA THR A 49 -17.00 15.29 -39.46
C THR A 49 -16.23 14.36 -38.48
N LYS A 50 -15.86 13.23 -39.03
CA LYS A 50 -15.05 12.14 -38.47
C LYS A 50 -13.71 12.63 -37.92
N HIS A 51 -13.37 12.24 -36.68
CA HIS A 51 -12.10 11.66 -36.31
C HIS A 51 -12.29 10.96 -34.96
N GLY A 52 -12.25 9.62 -35.00
CA GLY A 52 -12.34 8.79 -33.84
C GLY A 52 -11.00 8.80 -33.10
N GLU A 53 -10.89 9.55 -32.03
CA GLU A 53 -10.02 9.25 -30.92
C GLU A 53 -10.92 8.74 -29.79
N GLY A 54 -10.86 7.41 -29.60
CA GLY A 54 -11.56 6.78 -28.50
C GLY A 54 -10.98 7.29 -27.18
N PHE A 55 -11.60 8.32 -26.63
CA PHE A 55 -11.47 8.64 -25.22
C PHE A 55 -11.98 7.41 -24.48
N LEU A 56 -11.04 6.62 -23.95
CA LEU A 56 -11.38 5.62 -22.95
C LEU A 56 -12.00 6.38 -21.79
N ALA A 57 -13.33 6.28 -21.67
CA ALA A 57 -14.06 6.89 -20.58
C ALA A 57 -13.43 6.41 -19.28
N VAL A 58 -12.88 7.33 -18.51
CA VAL A 58 -12.42 7.03 -17.15
C VAL A 58 -13.64 6.52 -16.39
N PRO A 59 -13.64 5.28 -15.88
CA PRO A 59 -14.82 4.76 -15.19
C PRO A 59 -15.17 5.67 -14.02
N ALA A 60 -16.46 5.95 -13.85
CA ALA A 60 -16.95 6.75 -12.74
C ALA A 60 -16.43 6.16 -11.40
N PRO A 61 -16.15 6.99 -10.38
CA PRO A 61 -15.76 6.47 -9.08
C PRO A 61 -16.84 5.56 -8.54
N LEU A 62 -16.44 4.39 -7.99
CA LEU A 62 -17.37 3.44 -7.35
C LEU A 62 -18.14 4.12 -6.23
N ALA A 63 -19.45 3.98 -6.24
CA ALA A 63 -20.30 4.38 -5.13
C ALA A 63 -19.99 3.51 -3.89
N VAL A 64 -20.13 4.10 -2.71
CA VAL A 64 -19.95 3.34 -1.46
C VAL A 64 -21.02 2.26 -1.37
N GLY A 65 -20.58 0.99 -1.27
CA GLY A 65 -21.50 -0.16 -1.21
C GLY A 65 -21.91 -0.77 -2.56
N GLU A 66 -21.43 -0.23 -3.67
CA GLU A 66 -21.66 -0.84 -4.98
C GLU A 66 -21.08 -2.25 -5.06
N LEU A 67 -21.86 -3.19 -5.58
CA LEU A 67 -21.45 -4.56 -5.84
C LEU A 67 -21.04 -4.68 -7.32
N ILE A 68 -19.85 -5.23 -7.52
CA ILE A 68 -19.33 -5.43 -8.87
C ILE A 68 -18.68 -6.81 -8.98
N ARG A 69 -18.89 -7.48 -10.13
CA ARG A 69 -18.40 -8.83 -10.34
C ARG A 69 -16.92 -8.86 -10.66
N VAL A 70 -16.22 -9.86 -10.10
CA VAL A 70 -14.80 -10.11 -10.38
C VAL A 70 -14.69 -10.93 -11.67
N LYS A 71 -13.99 -10.35 -12.66
CA LYS A 71 -13.72 -10.96 -13.96
C LYS A 71 -12.50 -11.86 -13.96
N LYS A 72 -11.44 -11.43 -13.24
CA LYS A 72 -10.14 -12.12 -13.27
C LYS A 72 -9.38 -11.96 -11.95
N VAL A 73 -8.63 -12.99 -11.60
CA VAL A 73 -7.67 -12.96 -10.48
C VAL A 73 -6.26 -13.04 -11.07
N TYR A 74 -5.41 -12.07 -10.75
CA TYR A 74 -4.03 -12.04 -11.22
C TYR A 74 -3.11 -12.90 -10.33
N ASP A 75 -3.23 -12.71 -9.01
CA ASP A 75 -2.41 -13.32 -7.98
C ASP A 75 -3.18 -13.43 -6.64
N GLY A 76 -2.45 -13.56 -5.54
CA GLY A 76 -3.06 -13.71 -4.20
C GLY A 76 -3.73 -12.46 -3.65
N ASP A 77 -3.48 -11.27 -4.21
CA ASP A 77 -3.98 -10.00 -3.67
C ASP A 77 -4.35 -8.94 -4.72
N SER A 78 -4.51 -9.36 -5.98
CA SER A 78 -4.85 -8.47 -7.08
C SER A 78 -5.90 -9.09 -8.01
N ILE A 79 -6.95 -8.31 -8.33
CA ILE A 79 -8.07 -8.74 -9.17
C ILE A 79 -8.41 -7.71 -10.23
N GLU A 80 -9.20 -8.11 -11.23
CA GLU A 80 -9.84 -7.25 -12.22
C GLU A 80 -11.35 -7.41 -12.13
N LEU A 81 -12.06 -6.31 -12.14
CA LEU A 81 -13.51 -6.24 -12.15
C LEU A 81 -14.05 -6.32 -13.59
N GLU A 82 -15.36 -6.56 -13.77
CA GLU A 82 -15.96 -6.65 -15.10
C GLU A 82 -15.83 -5.37 -15.91
N ASP A 83 -15.77 -4.22 -15.27
CA ASP A 83 -15.54 -2.92 -15.90
C ASP A 83 -14.08 -2.61 -16.26
N GLY A 84 -13.16 -3.57 -16.02
CA GLY A 84 -11.74 -3.46 -16.35
C GLY A 84 -10.88 -2.80 -15.27
N ARG A 85 -11.46 -2.29 -14.20
CA ARG A 85 -10.69 -1.72 -13.07
C ARG A 85 -9.89 -2.80 -12.36
N ARG A 86 -8.64 -2.48 -12.03
CA ARG A 86 -7.74 -3.36 -11.27
C ARG A 86 -7.74 -2.96 -9.81
N ILE A 87 -7.94 -3.94 -8.94
CA ILE A 87 -7.94 -3.75 -7.50
C ILE A 87 -6.71 -4.42 -6.90
N ARG A 88 -5.95 -3.70 -6.08
CA ARG A 88 -4.91 -4.22 -5.20
C ARG A 88 -5.44 -4.19 -3.78
N TYR A 89 -5.34 -5.30 -3.09
CA TYR A 89 -5.88 -5.45 -1.74
C TYR A 89 -5.06 -4.63 -0.74
N LEU A 90 -5.73 -3.77 0.02
CA LEU A 90 -5.12 -2.98 1.08
C LEU A 90 -4.70 -3.86 2.27
N GLY A 91 -3.57 -3.50 2.87
CA GLY A 91 -3.11 -4.05 4.14
C GLY A 91 -2.54 -5.46 4.06
N VAL A 92 -2.44 -6.06 2.87
CA VAL A 92 -1.91 -7.42 2.68
C VAL A 92 -0.95 -7.50 1.51
N ASN A 93 -0.01 -8.46 1.58
CA ASN A 93 0.87 -8.82 0.47
C ASN A 93 0.96 -10.35 0.39
N ALA A 94 0.54 -10.88 -0.75
CA ALA A 94 0.64 -12.29 -1.04
C ALA A 94 2.02 -12.63 -1.65
N PRO A 95 2.44 -13.91 -1.64
CA PRO A 95 3.66 -14.33 -2.32
C PRO A 95 3.64 -13.98 -3.80
N GLU A 96 4.77 -13.46 -4.30
CA GLU A 96 5.00 -13.13 -5.69
C GLU A 96 5.28 -14.38 -6.54
N PHE A 97 5.21 -14.21 -7.87
CA PHE A 97 5.55 -15.29 -8.80
C PHE A 97 6.94 -15.86 -8.50
N GLN A 98 7.05 -17.20 -8.48
CA GLN A 98 8.21 -18.01 -8.07
C GLN A 98 8.45 -18.11 -6.56
N GLU A 99 7.76 -17.33 -5.72
CA GLU A 99 7.84 -17.53 -4.28
C GLU A 99 7.04 -18.75 -3.81
N PRO A 100 7.45 -19.40 -2.71
CA PRO A 100 6.67 -20.46 -2.08
C PRO A 100 5.24 -19.96 -1.78
N PHE A 101 4.25 -20.81 -2.00
CA PHE A 101 2.83 -20.54 -1.80
C PHE A 101 2.15 -19.60 -2.82
N TYR A 102 2.84 -19.01 -3.80
CA TYR A 102 2.22 -18.17 -4.83
C TYR A 102 0.95 -18.80 -5.43
N LEU A 103 1.06 -20.02 -5.99
CA LEU A 103 -0.09 -20.69 -6.60
C LEU A 103 -1.20 -21.01 -5.60
N LYS A 104 -0.87 -21.29 -4.33
CA LYS A 104 -1.88 -21.53 -3.30
C LYS A 104 -2.62 -20.28 -2.91
N ALA A 105 -1.91 -19.16 -2.77
CA ALA A 105 -2.50 -17.85 -2.51
C ALA A 105 -3.44 -17.43 -3.64
N LYS A 106 -2.99 -17.56 -4.90
CA LYS A 106 -3.81 -17.27 -6.08
C LYS A 106 -5.07 -18.15 -6.12
N ARG A 107 -4.96 -19.45 -5.95
CA ARG A 107 -6.11 -20.39 -5.95
C ARG A 107 -7.09 -20.10 -4.81
N LEU A 108 -6.58 -19.73 -3.62
CA LEU A 108 -7.46 -19.32 -2.53
C LEU A 108 -8.22 -18.05 -2.92
N ASN A 109 -7.54 -17.03 -3.44
CA ASN A 109 -8.17 -15.81 -3.90
C ASN A 109 -9.23 -16.10 -4.98
N GLU A 110 -8.89 -16.91 -6.00
CA GLU A 110 -9.84 -17.37 -7.03
C GLU A 110 -11.09 -18.02 -6.41
N SER A 111 -10.92 -18.91 -5.45
CA SER A 111 -12.04 -19.59 -4.79
C SER A 111 -12.94 -18.65 -3.98
N LEU A 112 -12.37 -17.56 -3.50
CA LEU A 112 -13.10 -16.57 -2.69
C LEU A 112 -13.88 -15.58 -3.56
N VAL A 113 -13.33 -15.12 -4.70
CA VAL A 113 -13.86 -13.96 -5.41
C VAL A 113 -14.19 -14.17 -6.90
N LEU A 114 -13.59 -15.14 -7.60
CA LEU A 114 -13.76 -15.26 -9.05
C LEU A 114 -15.23 -15.49 -9.44
N GLY A 115 -15.74 -14.64 -10.32
CA GLY A 115 -17.13 -14.67 -10.79
C GLY A 115 -18.16 -14.24 -9.74
N ARG A 116 -17.73 -13.80 -8.55
CA ARG A 116 -18.61 -13.30 -7.48
C ARG A 116 -18.70 -11.79 -7.51
N GLU A 117 -19.77 -11.26 -6.94
CA GLU A 117 -19.92 -9.85 -6.65
C GLU A 117 -19.14 -9.49 -5.38
N VAL A 118 -18.35 -8.43 -5.45
CA VAL A 118 -17.56 -7.91 -4.36
C VAL A 118 -17.97 -6.49 -4.02
N ARG A 119 -17.93 -6.15 -2.75
CA ARG A 119 -18.02 -4.79 -2.24
C ARG A 119 -16.62 -4.30 -1.89
N LEU A 120 -16.31 -3.07 -2.28
CA LEU A 120 -15.04 -2.42 -1.98
C LEU A 120 -15.20 -1.43 -0.84
N GLU A 121 -14.29 -1.53 0.14
CA GLU A 121 -14.16 -0.55 1.21
C GLU A 121 -12.81 0.16 1.05
N PHE A 122 -12.84 1.49 1.04
CA PHE A 122 -11.69 2.33 0.84
C PHE A 122 -11.16 2.89 2.15
N ASP A 123 -9.87 3.21 2.17
CA ASP A 123 -9.23 3.96 3.23
C ASP A 123 -8.68 5.29 2.68
N GLN A 124 -7.67 5.85 3.32
CA GLN A 124 -7.12 7.16 2.93
C GLN A 124 -6.48 7.13 1.54
N GLU A 125 -5.71 6.11 1.25
CA GLU A 125 -5.11 5.92 -0.08
C GLU A 125 -6.06 5.17 -0.99
N ARG A 126 -6.30 5.73 -2.17
CA ARG A 126 -7.28 5.21 -3.14
C ARG A 126 -6.65 4.50 -4.33
N ALA A 127 -5.43 4.83 -4.67
CA ALA A 127 -4.72 4.24 -5.80
C ALA A 127 -3.23 4.11 -5.49
N ASP A 128 -2.59 3.15 -6.12
CA ASP A 128 -1.14 3.06 -6.15
C ASP A 128 -0.57 3.74 -7.41
N ARG A 129 0.75 3.78 -7.50
CA ARG A 129 1.47 4.37 -8.64
C ARG A 129 1.28 3.63 -9.98
N TYR A 130 0.62 2.47 -9.99
CA TYR A 130 0.28 1.72 -11.19
C TYR A 130 -1.18 1.89 -11.58
N ASP A 131 -1.85 2.90 -11.04
CA ASP A 131 -3.29 3.19 -11.24
C ASP A 131 -4.21 2.04 -10.80
N ARG A 132 -3.72 1.13 -9.93
CA ARG A 132 -4.59 0.14 -9.32
C ARG A 132 -5.34 0.76 -8.14
N ILE A 133 -6.62 0.48 -8.06
CA ILE A 133 -7.45 0.92 -6.94
C ILE A 133 -7.06 0.12 -5.69
N LEU A 134 -6.85 0.81 -4.58
CA LEU A 134 -6.53 0.23 -3.28
C LEU A 134 -7.80 0.07 -2.47
N ALA A 135 -8.14 -1.18 -2.07
CA ALA A 135 -9.37 -1.44 -1.32
C ALA A 135 -9.25 -2.68 -0.40
N TYR A 136 -10.07 -2.69 0.64
CA TYR A 136 -10.47 -3.91 1.31
C TYR A 136 -11.63 -4.52 0.53
N VAL A 137 -11.56 -5.81 0.24
CA VAL A 137 -12.50 -6.52 -0.62
C VAL A 137 -13.37 -7.46 0.20
N TYR A 138 -14.68 -7.40 -0.01
CA TYR A 138 -15.66 -8.20 0.71
C TYR A 138 -16.52 -9.01 -0.26
N VAL A 139 -16.78 -10.27 0.11
CA VAL A 139 -17.84 -11.10 -0.47
C VAL A 139 -18.89 -11.34 0.62
N GLY A 140 -20.06 -10.73 0.48
CA GLY A 140 -20.99 -10.61 1.60
C GLY A 140 -20.31 -9.89 2.77
N ASP A 141 -20.36 -10.49 3.96
CA ASP A 141 -19.72 -9.93 5.16
C ASP A 141 -18.27 -10.39 5.37
N GLN A 142 -17.76 -11.26 4.50
CA GLN A 142 -16.41 -11.80 4.62
C GLN A 142 -15.38 -10.87 3.98
N MET A 143 -14.46 -10.31 4.78
CA MET A 143 -13.28 -9.62 4.27
C MET A 143 -12.27 -10.62 3.69
N VAL A 144 -12.04 -10.53 2.38
CA VAL A 144 -11.11 -11.42 1.65
C VAL A 144 -9.67 -11.21 2.11
N ASN A 145 -9.25 -9.96 2.31
CA ASN A 145 -7.92 -9.59 2.82
C ASN A 145 -7.60 -10.32 4.15
N ALA A 146 -8.55 -10.27 5.08
CA ALA A 146 -8.45 -10.94 6.38
C ALA A 146 -8.37 -12.47 6.23
N LYS A 147 -9.16 -13.04 5.30
CA LYS A 147 -9.17 -14.48 5.04
C LYS A 147 -7.85 -14.98 4.49
N LEU A 148 -7.21 -14.23 3.60
CA LEU A 148 -5.89 -14.56 3.06
C LEU A 148 -4.82 -14.62 4.16
N ILE A 149 -4.78 -13.62 5.06
CA ILE A 149 -3.86 -13.64 6.21
C ILE A 149 -4.17 -14.79 7.16
N GLN A 150 -5.44 -14.98 7.52
CA GLN A 150 -5.87 -16.06 8.43
C GLN A 150 -5.43 -17.44 7.95
N GLN A 151 -5.40 -17.67 6.63
CA GLN A 151 -4.95 -18.92 6.02
C GLN A 151 -3.44 -18.97 5.77
N GLY A 152 -2.70 -17.92 6.13
CA GLY A 152 -1.27 -17.79 5.86
C GLY A 152 -0.93 -17.74 4.38
N MET A 153 -1.82 -17.17 3.55
CA MET A 153 -1.59 -16.98 2.11
C MET A 153 -1.19 -15.56 1.77
N ALA A 154 -1.10 -14.69 2.77
CA ALA A 154 -0.56 -13.35 2.69
C ALA A 154 -0.01 -12.94 4.07
N HIS A 155 0.80 -11.89 4.12
CA HIS A 155 1.23 -11.22 5.34
C HIS A 155 0.67 -9.80 5.41
N ALA A 156 0.61 -9.23 6.61
CA ALA A 156 0.29 -7.82 6.81
C ALA A 156 1.31 -6.93 6.10
N PHE A 157 0.81 -5.91 5.40
CA PHE A 157 1.63 -5.06 4.56
C PHE A 157 1.04 -3.66 4.49
N PHE A 158 1.63 -2.73 5.25
CA PHE A 158 1.10 -1.40 5.42
C PHE A 158 2.00 -0.37 4.73
N ILE A 159 1.40 0.35 3.80
CA ILE A 159 2.01 1.45 3.06
C ILE A 159 1.22 2.70 3.41
N GLY A 160 1.93 3.81 3.63
CA GLY A 160 1.29 5.10 3.82
C GLY A 160 0.43 5.22 5.08
N SER A 161 -0.66 5.95 4.97
CA SER A 161 -1.50 6.39 6.08
C SER A 161 -2.76 5.57 6.33
N SER A 162 -3.09 4.61 5.45
CA SER A 162 -4.24 3.71 5.63
C SER A 162 -4.07 2.81 6.85
N ARG A 163 -5.02 2.85 7.81
CA ARG A 163 -4.88 2.18 9.11
C ARG A 163 -6.12 1.43 9.59
N ARG A 164 -7.22 1.53 8.86
CA ARG A 164 -8.55 1.09 9.31
C ARG A 164 -8.57 -0.34 9.89
N HIS A 165 -7.92 -1.29 9.24
CA HIS A 165 -7.95 -2.69 9.64
C HIS A 165 -6.60 -3.25 10.08
N ASN A 166 -5.56 -2.40 10.29
CA ASN A 166 -4.22 -2.85 10.61
C ASN A 166 -4.16 -3.75 11.86
N ALA A 167 -4.85 -3.35 12.94
CA ALA A 167 -4.89 -4.15 14.18
C ALA A 167 -5.53 -5.53 13.97
N LEU A 168 -6.60 -5.63 13.18
CA LEU A 168 -7.23 -6.90 12.82
C LEU A 168 -6.26 -7.78 12.02
N LEU A 169 -5.63 -7.22 10.99
CA LEU A 169 -4.74 -7.97 10.10
C LEU A 169 -3.50 -8.48 10.86
N LEU A 170 -2.91 -7.68 11.75
CA LEU A 170 -1.80 -8.10 12.61
C LEU A 170 -2.19 -9.23 13.55
N ARG A 171 -3.36 -9.14 14.20
CA ARG A 171 -3.86 -10.23 15.05
C ARG A 171 -4.01 -11.52 14.29
N LEU A 172 -4.65 -11.49 13.11
CA LEU A 172 -4.83 -12.67 12.27
C LEU A 172 -3.48 -13.24 11.78
N GLN A 173 -2.50 -12.38 11.53
CA GLN A 173 -1.14 -12.80 11.20
C GLN A 173 -0.48 -13.54 12.37
N ALA A 174 -0.57 -13.00 13.59
CA ALA A 174 -0.03 -13.66 14.78
C ALA A 174 -0.68 -15.03 15.01
N GLU A 175 -2.00 -15.15 14.83
CA GLU A 175 -2.71 -16.43 14.89
C GLU A 175 -2.23 -17.41 13.80
N ALA A 176 -2.02 -16.95 12.55
CA ALA A 176 -1.53 -17.78 11.46
C ALA A 176 -0.09 -18.27 11.72
N LYS A 177 0.77 -17.40 12.27
CA LYS A 177 2.13 -17.75 12.71
C LYS A 177 2.12 -18.83 13.81
N GLN A 178 1.31 -18.62 14.85
CA GLN A 178 1.17 -19.59 15.96
C GLN A 178 0.76 -20.98 15.45
N ARG A 179 -0.16 -21.03 14.49
CA ARG A 179 -0.63 -22.27 13.84
C ARG A 179 0.36 -22.80 12.79
N LYS A 180 1.42 -22.06 12.45
CA LYS A 180 2.43 -22.41 11.43
C LYS A 180 1.80 -22.76 10.08
N VAL A 181 0.78 -22.04 9.64
CA VAL A 181 0.06 -22.28 8.39
C VAL A 181 0.61 -21.44 7.22
N GLY A 182 0.50 -21.99 6.01
CA GLY A 182 0.86 -21.28 4.79
C GLY A 182 2.33 -20.85 4.77
N ILE A 183 2.56 -19.57 4.47
CA ILE A 183 3.90 -18.96 4.40
C ILE A 183 4.65 -19.04 5.75
N TRP A 184 3.94 -19.19 6.87
CA TRP A 184 4.50 -19.32 8.22
C TRP A 184 4.92 -20.74 8.58
N SER A 185 4.66 -21.72 7.70
CA SER A 185 5.14 -23.10 7.89
C SER A 185 6.63 -23.20 7.56
N ALA A 186 7.28 -24.29 7.99
CA ALA A 186 8.68 -24.53 7.66
C ALA A 186 8.99 -24.49 6.15
N ARG A 187 8.00 -24.75 5.30
CA ARG A 187 8.13 -24.67 3.83
C ARG A 187 8.01 -23.25 3.29
N GLY A 188 7.48 -22.30 4.07
CA GLY A 188 7.31 -20.92 3.64
C GLY A 188 8.60 -20.11 3.70
N GLY A 189 9.48 -20.41 4.65
CA GLY A 189 10.79 -19.78 4.79
C GLY A 189 10.74 -18.28 5.10
N VAL A 190 9.59 -17.75 5.51
CA VAL A 190 9.41 -16.29 5.76
C VAL A 190 10.19 -15.89 7.00
N ARG A 191 10.97 -14.82 6.86
CA ARG A 191 11.81 -14.23 7.91
C ARG A 191 11.15 -12.97 8.51
N GLU A 192 11.75 -12.43 9.56
CA GLU A 192 11.20 -11.25 10.27
C GLU A 192 11.24 -9.97 9.43
N LEU A 193 12.27 -9.79 8.59
CA LEU A 193 12.33 -8.73 7.59
C LEU A 193 12.35 -9.36 6.21
N LYS A 194 11.60 -8.76 5.27
CA LYS A 194 11.50 -9.23 3.89
C LYS A 194 11.68 -8.06 2.92
N ILE A 195 12.53 -8.25 1.92
CA ILE A 195 12.57 -7.39 0.73
C ILE A 195 11.37 -7.76 -0.13
N THR A 196 10.42 -6.82 -0.28
CA THR A 196 9.16 -7.08 -1.00
C THR A 196 9.19 -6.59 -2.44
N SER A 197 10.10 -5.67 -2.76
CA SER A 197 10.30 -5.23 -4.14
C SER A 197 11.62 -4.50 -4.30
N VAL A 198 12.20 -4.61 -5.50
CA VAL A 198 13.31 -3.80 -6.00
C VAL A 198 12.86 -3.15 -7.30
N HIS A 199 13.03 -1.84 -7.40
CA HIS A 199 12.69 -1.06 -8.58
C HIS A 199 13.93 -0.28 -9.04
N PRO A 200 14.58 -0.70 -10.12
CA PRO A 200 15.64 0.09 -10.75
C PRO A 200 15.07 1.37 -11.34
N ALA A 201 15.92 2.36 -11.56
CA ALA A 201 15.53 3.59 -12.21
C ALA A 201 15.07 3.30 -13.66
N ASP A 202 13.92 3.88 -14.03
CA ASP A 202 13.38 3.83 -15.39
C ASP A 202 13.39 5.25 -15.97
N PRO A 203 14.26 5.56 -16.93
CA PRO A 203 14.33 6.90 -17.53
C PRO A 203 13.03 7.31 -18.25
N ASP A 204 12.29 6.33 -18.77
CA ASP A 204 11.03 6.56 -19.50
C ASP A 204 9.84 6.75 -18.55
N LYS A 205 10.00 6.35 -17.30
CA LYS A 205 8.97 6.45 -16.25
C LYS A 205 9.58 6.92 -14.93
N PRO A 206 9.93 8.20 -14.82
CA PRO A 206 10.53 8.73 -13.60
C PRO A 206 9.60 8.51 -12.40
N ASP A 207 10.15 7.86 -11.38
CA ASP A 207 9.47 7.59 -10.11
C ASP A 207 9.81 8.67 -9.07
N ALA A 208 8.91 8.91 -8.11
CA ALA A 208 9.14 9.81 -6.98
C ALA A 208 10.41 9.47 -6.18
N TYR A 209 10.81 8.21 -6.19
CA TYR A 209 11.99 7.69 -5.48
C TYR A 209 13.21 7.45 -6.38
N ALA A 210 13.11 7.73 -7.67
CA ALA A 210 14.06 7.40 -8.74
C ALA A 210 14.22 5.87 -8.90
N SER A 211 15.07 5.23 -8.09
CA SER A 211 15.10 3.78 -7.88
C SER A 211 14.82 3.49 -6.42
N TYR A 212 14.33 2.29 -6.06
CA TYR A 212 14.12 1.98 -4.64
C TYR A 212 14.05 0.48 -4.34
N VAL A 213 14.30 0.18 -3.08
CA VAL A 213 13.99 -1.10 -2.45
C VAL A 213 12.96 -0.89 -1.36
N ARG A 214 11.98 -1.78 -1.28
CA ARG A 214 11.00 -1.80 -0.19
C ARG A 214 11.25 -3.00 0.71
N ILE A 215 11.29 -2.74 2.02
CA ILE A 215 11.49 -3.76 3.06
C ILE A 215 10.30 -3.70 4.01
N ALA A 216 9.75 -4.86 4.37
CA ALA A 216 8.64 -5.01 5.30
C ALA A 216 9.08 -5.68 6.60
N ASN A 217 8.54 -5.23 7.73
CA ASN A 217 8.66 -5.92 9.00
C ASN A 217 7.52 -6.94 9.18
N LEU A 218 7.85 -8.20 9.14
CA LEU A 218 6.93 -9.32 9.29
C LEU A 218 6.97 -9.91 10.71
N SER A 219 7.82 -9.37 11.61
CA SER A 219 7.87 -9.80 13.01
C SER A 219 6.65 -9.31 13.81
N ASP A 220 6.54 -9.75 15.05
CA ASP A 220 5.49 -9.31 15.96
C ASP A 220 5.90 -8.10 16.81
N GLY A 221 7.13 -7.61 16.64
CA GLY A 221 7.71 -6.47 17.35
C GLY A 221 8.29 -5.41 16.43
N THR A 222 8.54 -4.25 16.99
CA THR A 222 9.25 -3.17 16.28
C THR A 222 10.71 -3.54 16.09
N ILE A 223 11.21 -3.47 14.85
CA ILE A 223 12.61 -3.70 14.51
C ILE A 223 13.31 -2.36 14.31
N ARG A 224 14.43 -2.18 15.02
CA ARG A 224 15.32 -1.04 14.81
C ARG A 224 16.32 -1.37 13.71
N LEU A 225 16.27 -0.64 12.59
CA LEU A 225 17.09 -0.93 11.41
C LEU A 225 18.53 -0.41 11.49
N SER A 226 18.88 0.41 12.49
CA SER A 226 20.27 0.84 12.70
C SER A 226 21.20 -0.38 12.73
N ARG A 227 22.32 -0.30 11.98
CA ARG A 227 23.33 -1.36 11.80
C ARG A 227 22.93 -2.51 10.85
N TYR A 228 21.69 -2.54 10.32
CA TYR A 228 21.40 -3.37 9.15
C TYR A 228 22.11 -2.80 7.92
N VAL A 229 22.40 -3.66 6.95
CA VAL A 229 23.07 -3.28 5.71
C VAL A 229 22.26 -3.84 4.53
N LEU A 230 21.93 -2.97 3.59
CA LEU A 230 21.39 -3.37 2.27
C LEU A 230 22.54 -3.28 1.27
N SER A 231 22.69 -4.28 0.39
CA SER A 231 23.70 -4.27 -0.66
C SER A 231 23.16 -4.87 -1.95
N ASN A 232 23.84 -4.57 -3.07
CA ASN A 232 23.57 -5.19 -4.37
C ASN A 232 24.69 -6.17 -4.76
N GLU A 233 24.58 -6.84 -5.93
CA GLU A 233 25.63 -7.73 -6.47
C GLU A 233 26.92 -6.96 -6.80
N GLY A 234 26.83 -5.69 -7.17
CA GLY A 234 27.96 -4.81 -7.43
C GLY A 234 28.78 -4.46 -6.18
N GLY A 235 28.38 -4.91 -4.99
CA GLY A 235 29.08 -4.67 -3.73
C GLY A 235 28.86 -3.29 -3.13
N GLN A 236 27.97 -2.48 -3.70
CA GLN A 236 27.54 -1.22 -3.07
C GLN A 236 26.76 -1.52 -1.80
N ARG A 237 26.96 -0.70 -0.75
CA ARG A 237 26.38 -0.93 0.58
C ARG A 237 25.71 0.30 1.12
N TYR A 238 24.52 0.10 1.69
CA TYR A 238 23.76 1.11 2.41
C TYR A 238 23.63 0.73 3.87
N HIS A 239 24.02 1.62 4.76
CA HIS A 239 23.86 1.49 6.20
C HIS A 239 22.64 2.27 6.64
N PHE A 240 21.67 1.58 7.22
CA PHE A 240 20.44 2.23 7.67
C PHE A 240 20.70 3.24 8.77
N PRO A 241 20.07 4.42 8.71
CA PRO A 241 20.06 5.36 9.83
C PRO A 241 19.26 4.78 11.02
N SER A 242 19.20 5.53 12.13
CA SER A 242 18.40 5.12 13.29
C SER A 242 16.92 5.30 13.02
N VAL A 243 16.32 4.34 12.33
CA VAL A 243 14.88 4.24 12.07
C VAL A 243 14.33 2.96 12.66
N SER A 244 13.07 3.00 13.07
CA SER A 244 12.34 1.85 13.62
C SER A 244 11.16 1.53 12.71
N LEU A 245 10.94 0.24 12.49
CA LEU A 245 9.88 -0.27 11.63
C LEU A 245 8.92 -1.12 12.46
N GLU A 246 7.69 -0.66 12.60
CA GLU A 246 6.64 -1.36 13.33
C GLU A 246 6.16 -2.61 12.58
N PRO A 247 5.52 -3.60 13.27
CA PRO A 247 4.97 -4.79 12.63
C PRO A 247 4.04 -4.47 11.47
N GLY A 248 4.23 -5.13 10.33
CA GLY A 248 3.45 -4.94 9.12
C GLY A 248 3.80 -3.69 8.30
N TYR A 249 4.55 -2.74 8.86
CA TYR A 249 4.95 -1.53 8.12
C TYR A 249 6.15 -1.77 7.21
N THR A 250 6.32 -0.86 6.25
CA THR A 250 7.37 -0.92 5.24
C THR A 250 8.25 0.32 5.27
N VAL A 251 9.50 0.17 4.87
CA VAL A 251 10.42 1.27 4.59
C VAL A 251 10.86 1.22 3.12
N ILE A 252 10.96 2.39 2.50
CA ILE A 252 11.57 2.56 1.18
C ILE A 252 13.00 3.06 1.37
N VAL A 253 13.95 2.40 0.71
CA VAL A 253 15.31 2.91 0.50
C VAL A 253 15.36 3.51 -0.89
N ALA A 254 15.28 4.82 -1.00
CA ALA A 254 15.20 5.56 -2.26
C ALA A 254 16.59 5.93 -2.78
N GLY A 255 16.81 5.76 -4.10
CA GLY A 255 18.07 6.05 -4.79
C GLY A 255 18.26 7.53 -5.12
N LYS A 256 17.76 8.43 -4.28
CA LYS A 256 17.93 9.88 -4.45
C LYS A 256 18.27 10.55 -3.11
N GLU A 257 18.75 11.77 -3.16
CA GLU A 257 19.02 12.57 -1.95
C GLU A 257 17.73 12.93 -1.19
N GLY A 258 17.82 13.00 0.11
CA GLY A 258 16.73 13.38 1.01
C GLY A 258 17.03 13.08 2.47
N ALA A 259 16.20 13.61 3.37
CA ALA A 259 16.24 13.26 4.78
C ALA A 259 15.36 12.04 5.07
N ALA A 260 15.79 11.20 6.01
CA ALA A 260 14.94 10.10 6.50
C ALA A 260 13.67 10.65 7.15
N GLY A 261 12.51 10.09 6.80
CA GLY A 261 11.22 10.52 7.33
C GLY A 261 10.04 9.87 6.62
N SER A 262 8.84 10.37 6.88
CA SER A 262 7.65 9.95 6.15
C SER A 262 7.41 10.89 4.97
N ASP A 263 7.04 10.33 3.83
CA ASP A 263 6.58 11.10 2.67
C ASP A 263 5.14 11.65 2.88
N SER A 264 4.61 12.32 1.88
CA SER A 264 3.26 12.91 1.92
C SER A 264 2.14 11.88 2.11
N ALA A 265 2.39 10.62 1.73
CA ALA A 265 1.46 9.51 1.94
C ALA A 265 1.67 8.79 3.28
N GLY A 266 2.62 9.24 4.12
CA GLY A 266 2.95 8.62 5.41
C GLY A 266 3.82 7.35 5.29
N GLN A 267 4.43 7.10 4.13
CA GLN A 267 5.37 6.01 3.92
C GLN A 267 6.75 6.39 4.47
N MET A 268 7.34 5.54 5.31
CA MET A 268 8.72 5.73 5.76
C MET A 268 9.67 5.63 4.58
N VAL A 269 10.50 6.65 4.39
CA VAL A 269 11.52 6.72 3.34
C VAL A 269 12.87 7.03 3.98
N VAL A 270 13.88 6.29 3.57
CA VAL A 270 15.30 6.58 3.81
C VAL A 270 16.01 6.68 2.46
N HIS A 271 17.12 7.38 2.42
CA HIS A 271 17.76 7.74 1.16
C HIS A 271 19.14 7.14 1.05
N TRP A 272 19.42 6.55 -0.10
CA TRP A 272 20.73 6.05 -0.50
C TRP A 272 21.23 6.90 -1.66
N PRO A 273 21.83 8.07 -1.39
CA PRO A 273 22.29 8.95 -2.43
C PRO A 273 23.51 8.36 -3.14
N VAL A 274 23.38 8.11 -4.43
CA VAL A 274 24.46 7.68 -5.30
C VAL A 274 24.38 8.48 -6.60
N GLN A 275 25.53 8.75 -7.21
CA GLN A 275 25.59 9.48 -8.49
C GLN A 275 24.98 8.69 -9.64
N ASP A 276 25.14 7.35 -9.60
CA ASP A 276 24.60 6.43 -10.59
C ASP A 276 23.51 5.54 -9.97
N SER A 277 22.73 4.87 -10.82
CA SER A 277 21.73 3.90 -10.34
C SER A 277 22.39 2.80 -9.51
N VAL A 278 21.90 2.57 -8.31
CA VAL A 278 22.36 1.45 -7.45
C VAL A 278 21.99 0.10 -8.06
N TRP A 279 20.85 0.06 -8.76
CA TRP A 279 20.23 -1.17 -9.23
C TRP A 279 20.38 -1.29 -10.74
N ASP A 280 20.94 -2.41 -11.23
CA ASP A 280 21.04 -2.69 -12.67
C ASP A 280 19.61 -2.83 -13.25
N PRO A 281 19.26 -2.09 -14.33
CA PRO A 281 17.91 -2.16 -14.88
C PRO A 281 17.56 -3.51 -15.51
N THR A 282 18.54 -4.37 -15.78
CA THR A 282 18.34 -5.65 -16.44
C THR A 282 18.27 -6.82 -15.48
N GLU A 283 19.17 -6.90 -14.50
CA GLU A 283 19.21 -8.00 -13.53
C GLU A 283 20.10 -7.59 -12.35
N ASP A 284 19.63 -7.79 -11.13
CA ASP A 284 20.42 -7.57 -9.91
C ASP A 284 19.83 -8.37 -8.74
N THR A 285 20.57 -8.44 -7.63
CA THR A 285 20.12 -9.04 -6.38
C THR A 285 20.35 -8.07 -5.22
N ALA A 286 19.29 -7.79 -4.50
CA ALA A 286 19.35 -7.07 -3.24
C ALA A 286 19.58 -8.05 -2.08
N PHE A 287 20.54 -7.74 -1.20
CA PHE A 287 20.86 -8.52 0.00
C PHE A 287 20.63 -7.66 1.23
N LEU A 288 19.88 -8.17 2.20
CA LEU A 288 19.69 -7.55 3.51
C LEU A 288 20.45 -8.34 4.57
N MET A 289 21.39 -7.68 5.24
CA MET A 289 22.22 -8.25 6.31
C MET A 289 21.80 -7.67 7.66
N ASP A 290 21.83 -8.51 8.71
CA ASP A 290 21.63 -8.08 10.07
C ASP A 290 22.92 -7.45 10.69
N PRO A 291 22.85 -6.92 11.92
CA PRO A 291 24.03 -6.36 12.62
C PRO A 291 25.18 -7.33 12.87
N SER A 292 24.96 -8.65 12.78
CA SER A 292 25.99 -9.68 12.88
C SER A 292 26.66 -9.99 11.53
N GLY A 293 26.14 -9.43 10.44
CA GLY A 293 26.55 -9.73 9.07
C GLY A 293 25.88 -10.99 8.49
N SER A 294 24.88 -11.55 9.18
CA SER A 294 24.12 -12.70 8.67
C SER A 294 23.08 -12.25 7.65
N LEU A 295 22.89 -13.07 6.60
CA LEU A 295 21.88 -12.79 5.58
C LEU A 295 20.46 -12.94 6.16
N VAL A 296 19.73 -11.85 6.16
CA VAL A 296 18.31 -11.82 6.58
C VAL A 296 17.40 -12.19 5.44
N ASP A 297 17.57 -11.53 4.29
CA ASP A 297 16.75 -11.79 3.11
C ASP A 297 17.50 -11.40 1.83
N MET A 298 17.06 -11.94 0.69
CA MET A 298 17.58 -11.60 -0.62
C MET A 298 16.44 -11.55 -1.64
N PHE A 299 16.54 -10.62 -2.58
CA PHE A 299 15.58 -10.45 -3.65
C PHE A 299 16.30 -10.32 -4.99
N HIS A 300 16.15 -11.36 -5.82
CA HIS A 300 16.69 -11.36 -7.17
C HIS A 300 15.61 -10.94 -8.16
N TYR A 301 15.93 -10.08 -9.12
CA TYR A 301 15.01 -9.70 -10.17
C TYR A 301 15.70 -9.72 -11.55
N LYS A 302 14.89 -10.00 -12.58
CA LYS A 302 15.24 -9.81 -13.98
C LYS A 302 14.29 -8.77 -14.57
N GLY A 303 14.86 -7.64 -15.00
CA GLY A 303 14.15 -6.60 -15.73
C GLY A 303 13.72 -7.07 -17.12
N ARG A 304 12.76 -6.40 -17.73
CA ARG A 304 12.48 -6.60 -19.15
C ARG A 304 13.69 -6.08 -19.93
N ARG A 305 14.31 -6.93 -20.76
CA ARG A 305 15.26 -6.47 -21.77
C ARG A 305 14.58 -5.37 -22.58
N VAL A 306 15.05 -4.15 -22.43
CA VAL A 306 14.70 -3.06 -23.35
C VAL A 306 15.45 -3.39 -24.65
N THR A 307 14.77 -4.05 -25.58
CA THR A 307 15.27 -4.15 -26.94
C THR A 307 15.23 -2.74 -27.52
N ARG A 308 16.37 -2.03 -27.48
CA ARG A 308 16.54 -0.82 -28.27
C ARG A 308 16.29 -1.22 -29.72
N SER A 309 15.17 -0.77 -30.28
CA SER A 309 14.98 -0.82 -31.72
C SER A 309 16.20 -0.13 -32.38
N PRO A 310 16.90 -0.77 -33.34
CA PRO A 310 17.99 -0.13 -33.98
C PRO A 310 17.47 1.15 -34.64
N THR A 311 18.03 2.29 -34.26
CA THR A 311 17.79 3.57 -34.89
C THR A 311 18.04 3.39 -36.38
N ARG A 312 16.98 3.39 -37.20
CA ARG A 312 17.11 3.45 -38.66
C ARG A 312 17.88 4.73 -38.97
N SER A 313 19.15 4.56 -39.27
CA SER A 313 19.95 5.59 -39.94
C SER A 313 19.23 5.96 -41.24
N ARG A 314 18.70 7.19 -41.32
CA ARG A 314 18.22 7.73 -42.60
C ARG A 314 19.37 7.69 -43.59
N PRO A 315 19.19 7.13 -44.81
CA PRO A 315 20.19 7.29 -45.86
C PRO A 315 20.28 8.79 -46.19
N ARG A 316 21.51 9.32 -46.21
CA ARG A 316 21.78 10.62 -46.81
C ARG A 316 21.40 10.51 -48.29
N ALA A 317 20.49 11.38 -48.71
CA ALA A 317 20.22 11.57 -50.14
C ALA A 317 21.45 12.18 -50.83
N PRO A 318 21.64 11.85 -52.12
CA PRO A 318 22.80 12.30 -52.94
C PRO A 318 22.81 13.81 -53.16
#